data_e5c36efded368549eb1a993207ac6297
#
_entry.id   e5c36efded368549eb1a993207ac6297
#
_cell.length_a   1.000
_cell.length_b   1.000
_cell.length_c   1.000
_cell.angle_alpha   90.00
_cell.angle_beta   90.00
_cell.angle_gamma   90.00
#
_symmetry.space_group_name_H-M   'P 1'
#
loop_
_entity.id
_entity.type
_entity.pdbx_description
1 polymer ?
#
loop_
_entity_poly.entity_id
_entity_poly.type
_entity_poly.pdbx_seq_one_letter_code
_entity_poly.pdbx_strand_id
1 'polypeptide(L)'
;LAIGYPLNLDVTVTAGIISAKSRSIGINSRQSGTPIESFIQTDAAVNPGNSGGALINTNGELIGINSAIASPTGSYAGYSYAIPVNIVKKVITDIVKFGAVQRAYIGINYPNDNLTEEQVKQLEKEIGSSYKEGEGVFVTGVPEGGAAAAAGLKKGDIVTKINGVPVSGGPELQEQVSRYKPGDKITLSYVRGGRETTTNLTLKNRAGNTDVVKNTGLLQKLGAELVNVDAKVASANQIPGGVVVKKINDGLLKRTRMQEGFIITSVEGEEIKTVADLDRALSQNKGRKIKIEGIYPGYENTYPYPLDLSDVE
;
A
#
# COMPACT_ATOMS: atom_id res chain seq x y z
N LEU A 1 -3.99 13.45 -23.44
CA LEU A 1 -2.68 14.06 -23.70
C LEU A 1 -1.75 13.75 -22.54
N ALA A 2 -0.50 13.33 -22.82
CA ALA A 2 0.53 13.18 -21.80
C ALA A 2 1.52 14.36 -21.90
N ILE A 3 1.82 14.97 -20.76
CA ILE A 3 2.64 16.18 -20.65
C ILE A 3 3.85 15.87 -19.78
N GLY A 4 5.03 16.35 -20.17
CA GLY A 4 6.25 16.18 -19.39
C GLY A 4 7.48 16.82 -20.03
N TYR A 5 8.67 16.47 -19.52
CA TYR A 5 9.98 16.97 -19.97
C TYR A 5 10.88 15.78 -20.39
N PRO A 6 10.56 15.09 -21.50
CA PRO A 6 11.31 13.91 -21.90
C PRO A 6 12.71 14.27 -22.38
N LEU A 7 13.70 13.41 -22.06
CA LEU A 7 15.04 13.46 -22.65
C LEU A 7 15.77 14.82 -22.49
N ASN A 8 15.53 15.55 -21.40
CA ASN A 8 16.05 16.92 -21.17
C ASN A 8 15.61 17.95 -22.21
N LEU A 9 14.53 17.69 -22.94
CA LEU A 9 13.90 18.66 -23.83
C LEU A 9 12.96 19.59 -23.04
N ASP A 10 12.45 20.63 -23.69
CA ASP A 10 11.39 21.49 -23.15
C ASP A 10 10.08 20.71 -22.98
N VAL A 11 9.06 21.39 -22.37
CA VAL A 11 7.73 20.82 -22.20
C VAL A 11 7.25 20.17 -23.48
N THR A 12 6.97 18.90 -23.40
CA THR A 12 6.51 18.10 -24.54
C THR A 12 5.11 17.58 -24.25
N VAL A 13 4.25 17.65 -25.25
CA VAL A 13 2.89 17.10 -25.21
C VAL A 13 2.76 16.01 -26.25
N THR A 14 2.31 14.83 -25.84
CA THR A 14 1.99 13.73 -26.74
C THR A 14 0.51 13.38 -26.67
N ALA A 15 -0.06 12.92 -27.79
CA ALA A 15 -1.47 12.56 -27.89
C ALA A 15 -1.64 11.06 -28.04
N GLY A 16 -2.73 10.54 -27.50
CA GLY A 16 -3.13 9.15 -27.61
C GLY A 16 -4.54 8.95 -27.04
N ILE A 17 -4.93 7.69 -26.88
CA ILE A 17 -6.21 7.29 -26.30
C ILE A 17 -5.99 6.57 -24.97
N ILE A 18 -7.07 6.37 -24.22
CA ILE A 18 -7.08 5.44 -23.09
C ILE A 18 -7.28 4.03 -23.65
N SER A 19 -6.20 3.26 -23.65
CA SER A 19 -6.18 1.90 -24.21
C SER A 19 -6.81 0.87 -23.27
N ALA A 20 -6.63 1.07 -21.94
CA ALA A 20 -7.23 0.23 -20.90
C ALA A 20 -7.26 0.96 -19.56
N LYS A 21 -8.02 0.41 -18.61
CA LYS A 21 -8.04 0.81 -17.20
C LYS A 21 -7.69 -0.39 -16.32
N SER A 22 -7.36 -0.11 -15.07
CA SER A 22 -7.12 -1.13 -14.04
C SER A 22 -6.07 -2.16 -14.44
N ARG A 23 -4.98 -1.72 -15.09
CA ARG A 23 -3.87 -2.59 -15.45
C ARG A 23 -2.91 -2.79 -14.28
N SER A 24 -2.61 -4.06 -13.96
CA SER A 24 -1.48 -4.45 -13.13
C SER A 24 -0.32 -4.86 -14.03
N ILE A 25 0.88 -4.38 -13.74
CA ILE A 25 2.10 -4.64 -14.53
C ILE A 25 3.25 -5.19 -13.67
N GLY A 26 2.99 -5.44 -12.38
CA GLY A 26 3.92 -6.11 -11.46
C GLY A 26 5.16 -5.31 -11.06
N ILE A 27 5.24 -4.01 -11.37
CA ILE A 27 6.43 -3.19 -11.08
C ILE A 27 6.62 -2.91 -9.59
N ASN A 28 5.53 -2.85 -8.83
CA ASN A 28 5.56 -2.54 -7.40
C ASN A 28 5.60 -3.79 -6.51
N SER A 29 5.47 -4.98 -7.08
CA SER A 29 5.40 -6.25 -6.34
C SER A 29 6.67 -6.55 -5.52
N ARG A 30 7.83 -6.05 -5.96
CA ARG A 30 9.11 -6.20 -5.27
C ARG A 30 9.34 -5.19 -4.15
N GLN A 31 8.63 -4.07 -4.15
CA GLN A 31 8.83 -2.97 -3.21
C GLN A 31 7.85 -2.96 -2.04
N SER A 32 6.68 -3.58 -2.22
CA SER A 32 5.59 -3.58 -1.24
C SER A 32 4.93 -4.95 -1.20
N GLY A 33 4.67 -5.48 -0.01
CA GLY A 33 3.94 -6.75 0.15
C GLY A 33 2.47 -6.70 -0.29
N THR A 34 1.93 -5.51 -0.58
CA THR A 34 0.57 -5.29 -1.09
C THR A 34 0.57 -4.01 -1.94
N PRO A 35 1.14 -4.06 -3.16
CA PRO A 35 1.14 -2.89 -4.05
C PRO A 35 -0.28 -2.60 -4.52
N ILE A 36 -0.59 -1.31 -4.73
CA ILE A 36 -1.78 -0.89 -5.45
C ILE A 36 -1.36 -0.69 -6.90
N GLU A 37 -1.80 -1.59 -7.77
CA GLU A 37 -1.55 -1.50 -9.20
C GLU A 37 -2.88 -1.52 -9.94
N SER A 38 -3.36 -0.35 -10.29
CA SER A 38 -4.55 -0.12 -11.12
C SER A 38 -4.24 1.05 -12.04
N PHE A 39 -3.39 0.80 -13.04
CA PHE A 39 -2.94 1.85 -13.94
C PHE A 39 -3.93 2.12 -15.07
N ILE A 40 -3.96 3.37 -15.52
CA ILE A 40 -4.50 3.76 -16.82
C ILE A 40 -3.45 3.45 -17.86
N GLN A 41 -3.79 2.64 -18.86
CA GLN A 41 -2.95 2.40 -20.03
C GLN A 41 -3.30 3.39 -21.14
N THR A 42 -2.29 3.97 -21.77
CA THR A 42 -2.43 4.87 -22.93
C THR A 42 -1.34 4.58 -23.96
N ASP A 43 -1.63 4.86 -25.21
CA ASP A 43 -0.67 4.85 -26.31
C ASP A 43 -0.05 6.23 -26.58
N ALA A 44 -0.39 7.24 -25.77
CA ALA A 44 0.37 8.50 -25.77
C ALA A 44 1.83 8.22 -25.40
N ALA A 45 2.77 8.72 -26.23
CA ALA A 45 4.18 8.40 -26.05
C ALA A 45 4.74 9.03 -24.77
N VAL A 46 5.16 8.16 -23.84
CA VAL A 46 5.84 8.53 -22.58
C VAL A 46 7.25 7.97 -22.62
N ASN A 47 8.24 8.81 -22.34
CA ASN A 47 9.66 8.47 -22.24
C ASN A 47 10.22 8.93 -20.87
N PRO A 48 11.42 8.51 -20.48
CA PRO A 48 12.10 9.05 -19.29
C PRO A 48 12.11 10.58 -19.30
N GLY A 49 11.64 11.19 -18.19
CA GLY A 49 11.40 12.63 -18.04
C GLY A 49 9.91 13.01 -18.08
N ASN A 50 9.04 12.18 -18.64
CA ASN A 50 7.59 12.39 -18.55
C ASN A 50 6.98 11.85 -17.26
N SER A 51 7.66 10.95 -16.53
CA SER A 51 7.20 10.42 -15.25
C SER A 51 7.00 11.55 -14.23
N GLY A 52 5.86 11.55 -13.53
CA GLY A 52 5.41 12.65 -12.67
C GLY A 52 4.63 13.74 -13.40
N GLY A 53 4.67 13.77 -14.73
CA GLY A 53 3.89 14.70 -15.56
C GLY A 53 2.41 14.31 -15.65
N ALA A 54 1.60 15.24 -16.13
CA ALA A 54 0.15 15.07 -16.20
C ALA A 54 -0.30 14.21 -17.38
N LEU A 55 -1.29 13.37 -17.15
CA LEU A 55 -2.17 12.80 -18.18
C LEU A 55 -3.51 13.54 -18.10
N ILE A 56 -3.89 14.23 -19.15
CA ILE A 56 -5.13 15.03 -19.20
C ILE A 56 -6.07 14.55 -20.30
N ASN A 57 -7.36 14.81 -20.12
CA ASN A 57 -8.35 14.59 -21.17
C ASN A 57 -8.44 15.79 -22.13
N THR A 58 -9.37 15.73 -23.09
CA THR A 58 -9.61 16.81 -24.08
C THR A 58 -10.20 18.09 -23.49
N ASN A 59 -10.77 18.01 -22.28
CA ASN A 59 -11.28 19.17 -21.55
C ASN A 59 -10.21 19.86 -20.67
N GLY A 60 -8.97 19.34 -20.68
CA GLY A 60 -7.88 19.85 -19.82
C GLY A 60 -7.94 19.33 -18.39
N GLU A 61 -8.81 18.36 -18.07
CA GLU A 61 -8.92 17.79 -16.73
C GLU A 61 -7.83 16.74 -16.50
N LEU A 62 -7.20 16.79 -15.34
CA LEU A 62 -6.23 15.77 -14.92
C LEU A 62 -6.93 14.43 -14.70
N ILE A 63 -6.52 13.40 -15.44
CA ILE A 63 -7.06 12.03 -15.30
C ILE A 63 -6.05 11.06 -14.69
N GLY A 64 -4.75 11.39 -14.75
CA GLY A 64 -3.69 10.57 -14.15
C GLY A 64 -2.35 11.28 -14.11
N ILE A 65 -1.38 10.61 -13.46
CA ILE A 65 0.03 11.01 -13.42
C ILE A 65 0.85 9.94 -14.15
N ASN A 66 1.61 10.35 -15.17
CA ASN A 66 2.48 9.46 -15.93
C ASN A 66 3.49 8.79 -14.99
N SER A 67 3.64 7.47 -15.08
CA SER A 67 4.43 6.71 -14.11
C SER A 67 5.42 5.76 -14.74
N ALA A 68 5.00 4.95 -15.70
CA ALA A 68 5.81 3.87 -16.25
C ALA A 68 5.52 3.61 -17.73
N ILE A 69 6.42 2.88 -18.36
CA ILE A 69 6.22 2.28 -19.70
C ILE A 69 6.50 0.79 -19.63
N ALA A 70 5.82 -0.02 -20.45
CA ALA A 70 6.27 -1.38 -20.75
C ALA A 70 7.15 -1.34 -22.00
N SER A 71 8.43 -1.62 -21.82
CA SER A 71 9.41 -1.51 -22.89
C SER A 71 10.58 -2.47 -22.69
N PRO A 72 10.95 -3.23 -23.70
CA PRO A 72 12.17 -4.05 -23.67
C PRO A 72 13.45 -3.23 -23.72
N THR A 73 13.39 -2.01 -24.27
CA THR A 73 14.55 -1.14 -24.54
C THR A 73 14.68 0.04 -23.59
N GLY A 74 13.68 0.26 -22.74
CA GLY A 74 13.59 1.47 -21.89
C GLY A 74 13.03 2.71 -22.58
N SER A 75 12.71 2.64 -23.88
CA SER A 75 12.06 3.71 -24.63
C SER A 75 10.61 3.32 -24.95
N TYR A 76 9.77 4.29 -25.26
CA TYR A 76 8.37 4.07 -25.61
C TYR A 76 8.20 3.01 -26.72
N ALA A 77 7.33 2.04 -26.46
CA ALA A 77 7.02 0.92 -27.36
C ALA A 77 5.50 0.70 -27.51
N GLY A 78 4.69 1.74 -27.40
CA GLY A 78 3.22 1.66 -27.53
C GLY A 78 2.46 1.48 -26.22
N TYR A 79 3.13 1.31 -25.10
CA TYR A 79 2.49 1.02 -23.81
C TYR A 79 2.99 1.96 -22.72
N SER A 80 2.18 2.93 -22.38
CA SER A 80 2.43 3.87 -21.28
C SER A 80 1.39 3.70 -20.18
N TYR A 81 1.78 3.96 -18.94
CA TYR A 81 0.96 3.75 -17.75
C TYR A 81 0.95 4.99 -16.87
N ALA A 82 -0.25 5.36 -16.41
CA ALA A 82 -0.45 6.48 -15.50
C ALA A 82 -1.21 6.04 -14.25
N ILE A 83 -0.89 6.64 -13.11
CA ILE A 83 -1.62 6.45 -11.85
C ILE A 83 -2.93 7.23 -11.94
N PRO A 84 -4.11 6.59 -11.73
CA PRO A 84 -5.40 7.28 -11.78
C PRO A 84 -5.50 8.45 -10.81
N VAL A 85 -6.08 9.57 -11.24
CA VAL A 85 -6.19 10.79 -10.41
C VAL A 85 -6.92 10.56 -9.09
N ASN A 86 -7.86 9.61 -9.03
CA ASN A 86 -8.58 9.27 -7.79
C ASN A 86 -7.63 8.71 -6.71
N ILE A 87 -6.65 7.88 -7.10
CA ILE A 87 -5.61 7.37 -6.21
C ILE A 87 -4.68 8.52 -5.81
N VAL A 88 -4.24 9.34 -6.78
CA VAL A 88 -3.37 10.51 -6.53
C VAL A 88 -4.02 11.45 -5.52
N LYS A 89 -5.28 11.82 -5.73
CA LYS A 89 -6.04 12.72 -4.85
C LYS A 89 -6.08 12.20 -3.41
N LYS A 90 -6.37 10.90 -3.25
CA LYS A 90 -6.41 10.27 -1.93
C LYS A 90 -5.05 10.30 -1.25
N VAL A 91 -3.99 9.90 -1.95
CA VAL A 91 -2.62 9.87 -1.43
C VAL A 91 -2.17 11.27 -0.99
N ILE A 92 -2.37 12.29 -1.83
CA ILE A 92 -2.02 13.68 -1.50
C ILE A 92 -2.83 14.17 -0.29
N THR A 93 -4.15 13.91 -0.28
CA THR A 93 -5.02 14.31 0.84
C THR A 93 -4.56 13.68 2.16
N ASP A 94 -4.17 12.42 2.14
CA ASP A 94 -3.67 11.73 3.32
C ASP A 94 -2.34 12.32 3.80
N ILE A 95 -1.39 12.54 2.88
CA ILE A 95 -0.08 13.11 3.23
C ILE A 95 -0.25 14.51 3.83
N VAL A 96 -1.07 15.36 3.23
CA VAL A 96 -1.33 16.72 3.75
C VAL A 96 -2.01 16.68 5.12
N LYS A 97 -2.97 15.77 5.32
CA LYS A 97 -3.77 15.71 6.53
C LYS A 97 -3.11 14.93 7.68
N PHE A 98 -2.40 13.86 7.36
CA PHE A 98 -1.88 12.91 8.34
C PHE A 98 -0.36 12.76 8.30
N GLY A 99 0.32 13.35 7.32
CA GLY A 99 1.75 13.16 7.08
C GLY A 99 2.10 11.76 6.53
N ALA A 100 1.12 10.88 6.36
CA ALA A 100 1.31 9.52 5.90
C ALA A 100 0.08 8.99 5.16
N VAL A 101 0.29 8.10 4.18
CA VAL A 101 -0.79 7.46 3.43
C VAL A 101 -1.54 6.46 4.32
N GLN A 102 -2.85 6.59 4.39
CA GLN A 102 -3.72 5.70 5.14
C GLN A 102 -4.17 4.54 4.25
N ARG A 103 -3.61 3.35 4.45
CA ARG A 103 -3.99 2.17 3.67
C ARG A 103 -5.01 1.33 4.40
N ALA A 104 -6.16 1.13 3.77
CA ALA A 104 -7.24 0.28 4.24
C ALA A 104 -7.24 -1.06 3.51
N TYR A 105 -7.70 -2.10 4.20
CA TYR A 105 -7.76 -3.46 3.69
C TYR A 105 -9.12 -4.10 4.01
N ILE A 106 -9.62 -4.87 3.05
CA ILE A 106 -10.77 -5.76 3.27
C ILE A 106 -10.35 -6.99 4.08
N GLY A 107 -9.13 -7.49 3.86
CA GLY A 107 -8.64 -8.71 4.50
C GLY A 107 -9.16 -9.97 3.83
N ILE A 108 -8.98 -10.08 2.51
CA ILE A 108 -9.19 -11.28 1.71
C ILE A 108 -7.92 -11.64 0.94
N ASN A 109 -7.74 -12.91 0.68
CA ASN A 109 -6.78 -13.41 -0.30
C ASN A 109 -7.53 -13.69 -1.60
N TYR A 110 -6.92 -13.37 -2.72
CA TYR A 110 -7.45 -13.65 -4.06
C TYR A 110 -6.29 -13.98 -5.00
N PRO A 111 -6.53 -14.70 -6.11
CA PRO A 111 -5.48 -15.04 -7.05
C PRO A 111 -4.97 -13.79 -7.77
N ASN A 112 -3.76 -13.87 -8.29
CA ASN A 112 -3.27 -12.86 -9.24
C ASN A 112 -4.09 -12.91 -10.52
N ASP A 113 -4.14 -11.79 -11.24
CA ASP A 113 -4.73 -11.75 -12.57
C ASP A 113 -3.89 -12.59 -13.56
N ASN A 114 -4.51 -13.01 -14.68
CA ASN A 114 -3.92 -13.85 -15.71
C ASN A 114 -3.61 -15.30 -15.24
N LEU A 115 -4.57 -15.97 -14.64
CA LEU A 115 -4.49 -17.39 -14.36
C LEU A 115 -4.48 -18.20 -15.66
N THR A 116 -3.66 -19.26 -15.70
CA THR A 116 -3.76 -20.24 -16.78
C THR A 116 -5.04 -21.05 -16.66
N GLU A 117 -5.50 -21.66 -17.76
CA GLU A 117 -6.69 -22.53 -17.73
C GLU A 117 -6.56 -23.68 -16.72
N GLU A 118 -5.35 -24.21 -16.52
CA GLU A 118 -5.09 -25.26 -15.52
C GLU A 118 -5.25 -24.73 -14.10
N GLN A 119 -4.73 -23.51 -13.82
CA GLN A 119 -4.88 -22.84 -12.52
C GLN A 119 -6.35 -22.52 -12.24
N VAL A 120 -7.11 -22.08 -13.24
CA VAL A 120 -8.56 -21.85 -13.10
C VAL A 120 -9.28 -23.15 -12.76
N LYS A 121 -9.02 -24.25 -13.50
CA LYS A 121 -9.64 -25.57 -13.20
C LYS A 121 -9.28 -26.11 -11.84
N GLN A 122 -8.03 -25.90 -11.39
CA GLN A 122 -7.60 -26.31 -10.06
C GLN A 122 -8.31 -25.48 -8.98
N LEU A 123 -8.43 -24.18 -9.22
CA LEU A 123 -9.15 -23.25 -8.34
C LEU A 123 -10.62 -23.65 -8.23
N GLU A 124 -11.32 -23.87 -9.33
CA GLU A 124 -12.72 -24.29 -9.37
C GLU A 124 -12.95 -25.62 -8.62
N LYS A 125 -12.05 -26.58 -8.80
CA LYS A 125 -12.10 -27.86 -8.09
C LYS A 125 -11.91 -27.70 -6.57
N GLU A 126 -11.01 -26.80 -6.17
CA GLU A 126 -10.74 -26.53 -4.75
C GLU A 126 -11.92 -25.84 -4.07
N ILE A 127 -12.71 -25.10 -4.80
CA ILE A 127 -13.75 -24.21 -4.28
C ILE A 127 -15.16 -24.80 -4.46
N GLY A 128 -15.32 -25.71 -5.41
CA GLY A 128 -16.60 -26.31 -5.74
C GLY A 128 -17.58 -25.38 -6.47
N SER A 129 -17.08 -24.32 -7.12
CA SER A 129 -17.87 -23.41 -7.97
C SER A 129 -17.07 -22.98 -9.19
N SER A 130 -17.76 -22.65 -10.30
CA SER A 130 -17.12 -22.12 -11.49
C SER A 130 -16.59 -20.71 -11.25
N TYR A 131 -15.42 -20.43 -11.80
CA TYR A 131 -14.80 -19.11 -11.83
C TYR A 131 -14.66 -18.64 -13.27
N LYS A 132 -15.10 -17.44 -13.54
CA LYS A 132 -14.90 -16.80 -14.83
C LYS A 132 -14.20 -15.46 -14.62
N GLU A 133 -13.09 -15.29 -15.29
CA GLU A 133 -12.33 -14.03 -15.24
C GLU A 133 -13.21 -12.87 -15.71
N GLY A 134 -13.18 -11.76 -14.97
CA GLY A 134 -13.99 -10.59 -15.25
C GLY A 134 -15.37 -10.56 -14.56
N GLU A 135 -15.81 -11.62 -13.91
CA GLU A 135 -17.10 -11.67 -13.19
C GLU A 135 -17.00 -11.27 -11.70
N GLY A 136 -15.82 -10.83 -11.27
CA GLY A 136 -15.58 -10.42 -9.89
C GLY A 136 -14.25 -10.92 -9.34
N VAL A 137 -14.00 -10.68 -8.06
CA VAL A 137 -12.80 -11.08 -7.36
C VAL A 137 -13.06 -12.31 -6.50
N PHE A 138 -12.43 -13.40 -6.86
CA PHE A 138 -12.58 -14.67 -6.20
C PHE A 138 -11.82 -14.73 -4.87
N VAL A 139 -12.50 -15.09 -3.79
CA VAL A 139 -11.92 -15.17 -2.44
C VAL A 139 -11.30 -16.56 -2.20
N THR A 140 -9.98 -16.65 -2.24
CA THR A 140 -9.22 -17.90 -1.93
C THR A 140 -8.98 -18.11 -0.45
N GLY A 141 -9.12 -17.04 0.36
CA GLY A 141 -8.97 -17.13 1.81
C GLY A 141 -9.42 -15.86 2.51
N VAL A 142 -9.80 -15.98 3.76
CA VAL A 142 -10.21 -14.87 4.63
C VAL A 142 -9.42 -14.98 5.93
N PRO A 143 -8.32 -14.24 6.08
CA PRO A 143 -7.52 -14.23 7.30
C PRO A 143 -8.33 -13.79 8.52
N GLU A 144 -8.13 -14.49 9.65
CA GLU A 144 -8.74 -14.12 10.92
C GLU A 144 -8.34 -12.69 11.35
N GLY A 145 -9.24 -12.03 12.06
CA GLY A 145 -9.02 -10.63 12.50
C GLY A 145 -9.21 -9.57 11.41
N GLY A 146 -9.32 -9.97 10.13
CA GLY A 146 -9.59 -9.07 9.01
C GLY A 146 -11.00 -8.47 9.02
N ALA A 147 -11.24 -7.43 8.23
CA ALA A 147 -12.56 -6.82 8.08
C ALA A 147 -13.55 -7.79 7.43
N ALA A 148 -13.10 -8.54 6.41
CA ALA A 148 -13.91 -9.55 5.71
C ALA A 148 -14.35 -10.69 6.64
N ALA A 149 -13.46 -11.18 7.50
CA ALA A 149 -13.80 -12.21 8.48
C ALA A 149 -14.91 -11.74 9.42
N ALA A 150 -14.79 -10.53 9.95
CA ALA A 150 -15.80 -9.91 10.82
C ALA A 150 -17.15 -9.69 10.11
N ALA A 151 -17.14 -9.49 8.78
CA ALA A 151 -18.34 -9.32 7.95
C ALA A 151 -18.93 -10.66 7.45
N GLY A 152 -18.33 -11.80 7.80
CA GLY A 152 -18.83 -13.14 7.46
C GLY A 152 -18.52 -13.59 6.04
N LEU A 153 -17.54 -12.99 5.36
CA LEU A 153 -17.03 -13.50 4.09
C LEU A 153 -16.32 -14.84 4.32
N LYS A 154 -16.32 -15.67 3.28
CA LYS A 154 -15.71 -17.01 3.31
C LYS A 154 -14.93 -17.25 2.02
N LYS A 155 -14.01 -18.21 2.08
CA LYS A 155 -13.42 -18.80 0.88
C LYS A 155 -14.54 -19.30 -0.03
N GLY A 156 -14.44 -19.02 -1.33
CA GLY A 156 -15.45 -19.38 -2.32
C GLY A 156 -16.44 -18.25 -2.66
N ASP A 157 -16.41 -17.13 -1.94
CA ASP A 157 -17.20 -15.95 -2.33
C ASP A 157 -16.58 -15.28 -3.55
N ILE A 158 -17.40 -14.65 -4.37
CA ILE A 158 -16.96 -13.81 -5.50
C ILE A 158 -17.40 -12.38 -5.23
N VAL A 159 -16.47 -11.48 -4.93
CA VAL A 159 -16.76 -10.06 -4.70
C VAL A 159 -17.05 -9.39 -6.03
N THR A 160 -18.23 -8.79 -6.17
CA THR A 160 -18.72 -8.19 -7.42
C THR A 160 -18.86 -6.68 -7.39
N LYS A 161 -19.11 -6.06 -6.21
CA LYS A 161 -19.26 -4.61 -6.10
C LYS A 161 -18.73 -4.09 -4.76
N ILE A 162 -18.20 -2.86 -4.77
CA ILE A 162 -17.89 -2.07 -3.57
C ILE A 162 -18.70 -0.78 -3.64
N ASN A 163 -19.55 -0.51 -2.63
CA ASN A 163 -20.46 0.63 -2.59
C ASN A 163 -21.26 0.80 -3.91
N GLY A 164 -21.73 -0.32 -4.49
CA GLY A 164 -22.46 -0.36 -5.75
C GLY A 164 -21.59 -0.24 -7.01
N VAL A 165 -20.29 0.06 -6.89
CA VAL A 165 -19.37 0.12 -8.04
C VAL A 165 -18.89 -1.30 -8.38
N PRO A 166 -19.10 -1.78 -9.62
CA PRO A 166 -18.62 -3.10 -10.03
C PRO A 166 -17.10 -3.23 -9.91
N VAL A 167 -16.66 -4.43 -9.58
CA VAL A 167 -15.25 -4.85 -9.62
C VAL A 167 -15.19 -6.18 -10.35
N SER A 168 -14.37 -6.26 -11.40
CA SER A 168 -14.24 -7.43 -12.25
C SER A 168 -12.95 -8.22 -11.98
N GLY A 169 -11.99 -7.62 -11.25
CA GLY A 169 -10.70 -8.23 -10.93
C GLY A 169 -9.98 -7.55 -9.77
N GLY A 170 -8.82 -8.11 -9.42
CA GLY A 170 -7.97 -7.64 -8.32
C GLY A 170 -7.57 -6.17 -8.41
N PRO A 171 -7.11 -5.66 -9.56
CA PRO A 171 -6.72 -4.26 -9.71
C PRO A 171 -7.87 -3.27 -9.45
N GLU A 172 -9.09 -3.58 -9.91
CA GLU A 172 -10.26 -2.75 -9.66
C GLU A 172 -10.68 -2.78 -8.19
N LEU A 173 -10.62 -3.97 -7.56
CA LEU A 173 -10.84 -4.10 -6.12
C LEU A 173 -9.85 -3.22 -5.34
N GLN A 174 -8.57 -3.29 -5.67
CA GLN A 174 -7.53 -2.50 -5.04
C GLN A 174 -7.77 -1.00 -5.22
N GLU A 175 -8.12 -0.56 -6.43
CA GLU A 175 -8.43 0.83 -6.73
C GLU A 175 -9.61 1.32 -5.88
N GLN A 176 -10.71 0.57 -5.84
CA GLN A 176 -11.89 0.96 -5.06
C GLN A 176 -11.55 1.05 -3.57
N VAL A 177 -10.87 0.04 -3.01
CA VAL A 177 -10.49 0.02 -1.59
C VAL A 177 -9.50 1.13 -1.26
N SER A 178 -8.58 1.46 -2.17
CA SER A 178 -7.57 2.49 -1.97
C SER A 178 -8.13 3.90 -1.75
N ARG A 179 -9.39 4.13 -2.08
CA ARG A 179 -10.09 5.41 -1.87
C ARG A 179 -10.46 5.66 -0.41
N TYR A 180 -10.41 4.62 0.43
CA TYR A 180 -10.83 4.65 1.82
C TYR A 180 -9.63 4.59 2.77
N LYS A 181 -9.89 4.89 4.05
CA LYS A 181 -8.94 4.77 5.15
C LYS A 181 -9.42 3.73 6.17
N PRO A 182 -8.56 3.25 7.06
CA PRO A 182 -8.98 2.42 8.19
C PRO A 182 -10.09 3.11 9.00
N GLY A 183 -11.10 2.34 9.39
CA GLY A 183 -12.30 2.82 10.08
C GLY A 183 -13.46 3.25 9.17
N ASP A 184 -13.23 3.44 7.87
CA ASP A 184 -14.32 3.72 6.94
C ASP A 184 -15.19 2.47 6.73
N LYS A 185 -16.49 2.69 6.60
CA LYS A 185 -17.47 1.63 6.33
C LYS A 185 -17.77 1.58 4.84
N ILE A 186 -17.77 0.38 4.30
CA ILE A 186 -18.16 0.11 2.91
C ILE A 186 -19.22 -0.99 2.85
N THR A 187 -20.01 -0.96 1.80
CA THR A 187 -20.94 -2.03 1.43
C THR A 187 -20.27 -2.90 0.37
N LEU A 188 -20.22 -4.20 0.59
CA LEU A 188 -19.64 -5.16 -0.33
C LEU A 188 -20.73 -6.09 -0.83
N SER A 189 -20.88 -6.21 -2.17
CA SER A 189 -21.71 -7.23 -2.80
C SER A 189 -20.83 -8.40 -3.22
N TYR A 190 -21.32 -9.60 -2.99
CA TYR A 190 -20.63 -10.84 -3.36
C TYR A 190 -21.62 -11.94 -3.72
N VAL A 191 -21.19 -12.88 -4.53
CA VAL A 191 -21.95 -14.08 -4.88
C VAL A 191 -21.45 -15.25 -4.03
N ARG A 192 -22.37 -15.97 -3.39
CA ARG A 192 -22.12 -17.21 -2.65
C ARG A 192 -23.15 -18.26 -3.08
N GLY A 193 -22.67 -19.40 -3.58
CA GLY A 193 -23.56 -20.47 -4.04
C GLY A 193 -24.57 -20.01 -5.10
N GLY A 194 -24.13 -19.14 -6.02
CA GLY A 194 -24.97 -18.59 -7.09
C GLY A 194 -25.95 -17.47 -6.67
N ARG A 195 -25.93 -17.04 -5.41
CA ARG A 195 -26.80 -15.96 -4.91
C ARG A 195 -26.01 -14.71 -4.58
N GLU A 196 -26.45 -13.55 -5.12
CA GLU A 196 -25.89 -12.26 -4.74
C GLU A 196 -26.32 -11.91 -3.30
N THR A 197 -25.36 -11.50 -2.49
CA THR A 197 -25.52 -11.11 -1.09
C THR A 197 -24.75 -9.82 -0.86
N THR A 198 -25.24 -9.00 0.05
CA THR A 198 -24.61 -7.74 0.42
C THR A 198 -24.29 -7.72 1.91
N THR A 199 -23.11 -7.22 2.27
CA THR A 199 -22.71 -7.05 3.68
C THR A 199 -22.02 -5.70 3.86
N ASN A 200 -22.10 -5.17 5.08
CA ASN A 200 -21.33 -3.99 5.47
C ASN A 200 -20.10 -4.41 6.25
N LEU A 201 -18.98 -3.80 5.96
CA LEU A 201 -17.74 -4.03 6.70
C LEU A 201 -17.02 -2.72 7.02
N THR A 202 -16.31 -2.72 8.14
CA THR A 202 -15.43 -1.61 8.53
C THR A 202 -14.02 -1.98 8.13
N LEU A 203 -13.43 -1.18 7.24
CA LEU A 203 -12.07 -1.40 6.75
C LEU A 203 -11.05 -1.27 7.87
N LYS A 204 -10.02 -2.10 7.82
CA LYS A 204 -8.96 -2.14 8.82
C LYS A 204 -7.61 -1.80 8.18
N ASN A 205 -6.63 -1.38 8.98
CA ASN A 205 -5.25 -1.28 8.56
C ASN A 205 -4.59 -2.68 8.51
N ARG A 206 -3.32 -2.75 8.12
CA ARG A 206 -2.57 -4.02 8.03
C ARG A 206 -2.41 -4.73 9.39
N ALA A 207 -2.43 -3.99 10.49
CA ALA A 207 -2.37 -4.56 11.84
C ALA A 207 -3.73 -5.12 12.33
N GLY A 208 -4.79 -5.02 11.50
CA GLY A 208 -6.12 -5.54 11.83
C GLY A 208 -6.96 -4.62 12.71
N ASN A 209 -6.58 -3.35 12.88
CA ASN A 209 -7.33 -2.35 13.64
C ASN A 209 -7.74 -1.16 12.75
N THR A 210 -8.40 -0.17 13.32
CA THR A 210 -8.90 1.03 12.63
C THR A 210 -8.03 2.27 12.87
N ASP A 211 -6.86 2.11 13.47
CA ASP A 211 -5.97 3.22 13.80
C ASP A 211 -5.48 3.93 12.54
N VAL A 212 -5.45 5.24 12.60
CA VAL A 212 -4.93 6.12 11.56
C VAL A 212 -3.50 6.49 11.92
N VAL A 213 -2.56 6.22 11.02
CA VAL A 213 -1.17 6.64 11.19
C VAL A 213 -1.09 8.14 11.03
N LYS A 214 -0.73 8.85 12.10
CA LYS A 214 -0.39 10.27 12.03
C LYS A 214 1.12 10.39 12.07
N ASN A 215 1.70 10.91 11.02
CA ASN A 215 3.11 11.28 11.05
C ASN A 215 3.20 12.70 11.64
N THR A 216 3.56 12.80 12.90
CA THR A 216 3.64 14.07 13.65
C THR A 216 4.86 14.92 13.23
N GLY A 217 5.61 14.51 12.23
CA GLY A 217 6.87 15.14 11.84
C GLY A 217 8.05 14.67 12.70
N LEU A 218 7.82 14.06 13.86
CA LEU A 218 8.88 13.51 14.71
C LEU A 218 9.61 12.35 14.04
N LEU A 219 8.88 11.45 13.38
CA LEU A 219 9.49 10.37 12.60
C LEU A 219 10.40 10.89 11.49
N GLN A 220 10.03 11.99 10.84
CA GLN A 220 10.89 12.64 9.82
C GLN A 220 12.15 13.22 10.45
N LYS A 221 12.04 13.83 11.65
CA LYS A 221 13.17 14.39 12.40
C LYS A 221 14.12 13.31 12.89
N LEU A 222 13.69 12.04 13.02
CA LEU A 222 14.58 10.90 13.26
C LEU A 222 15.62 10.75 12.14
N GLY A 223 15.26 11.12 10.90
CA GLY A 223 16.14 11.03 9.75
C GLY A 223 16.43 9.58 9.35
N ALA A 224 15.43 8.71 9.37
CA ALA A 224 15.60 7.30 9.02
C ALA A 224 14.43 6.74 8.20
N GLU A 225 14.72 5.75 7.37
CA GLU A 225 13.71 4.91 6.75
C GLU A 225 13.27 3.83 7.74
N LEU A 226 12.02 3.92 8.19
CA LEU A 226 11.44 3.09 9.23
C LEU A 226 10.32 2.23 8.64
N VAL A 227 10.37 0.93 8.91
CA VAL A 227 9.33 -0.02 8.47
C VAL A 227 8.95 -0.97 9.60
N ASN A 228 7.72 -1.45 9.59
CA ASN A 228 7.34 -2.52 10.53
C ASN A 228 8.16 -3.78 10.26
N VAL A 229 8.58 -4.45 11.32
CA VAL A 229 9.26 -5.74 11.21
C VAL A 229 8.37 -6.76 10.51
N ASP A 230 8.95 -7.58 9.64
CA ASP A 230 8.24 -8.70 9.00
C ASP A 230 7.88 -9.77 10.05
N ALA A 231 6.70 -10.40 9.90
CA ALA A 231 6.22 -11.39 10.86
C ALA A 231 7.17 -12.59 11.03
N LYS A 232 7.86 -13.00 9.95
CA LYS A 232 8.84 -14.09 10.04
C LYS A 232 10.09 -13.65 10.83
N VAL A 233 10.55 -12.42 10.63
CA VAL A 233 11.68 -11.85 11.36
C VAL A 233 11.31 -11.66 12.83
N ALA A 234 10.10 -11.16 13.13
CA ALA A 234 9.60 -11.01 14.49
C ALA A 234 9.56 -12.36 15.22
N SER A 235 8.98 -13.39 14.59
CA SER A 235 8.91 -14.74 15.14
C SER A 235 10.30 -15.36 15.36
N ALA A 236 11.22 -15.21 14.41
CA ALA A 236 12.58 -15.74 14.51
C ALA A 236 13.40 -15.10 15.65
N ASN A 237 13.08 -13.86 16.02
CA ASN A 237 13.74 -13.13 17.12
C ASN A 237 12.90 -13.10 18.41
N GLN A 238 11.79 -13.84 18.46
CA GLN A 238 10.89 -13.95 19.63
C GLN A 238 10.36 -12.61 20.14
N ILE A 239 10.12 -11.67 19.23
CA ILE A 239 9.55 -10.35 19.53
C ILE A 239 8.10 -10.26 19.02
N PRO A 240 7.19 -9.55 19.72
CA PRO A 240 5.79 -9.44 19.33
C PRO A 240 5.58 -8.49 18.12
N GLY A 241 6.62 -7.77 17.72
CA GLY A 241 6.65 -6.79 16.65
C GLY A 241 7.83 -5.86 16.79
N GLY A 242 7.85 -4.75 16.06
CA GLY A 242 8.92 -3.76 16.15
C GLY A 242 9.04 -2.91 14.90
N VAL A 243 9.96 -1.93 14.95
CA VAL A 243 10.26 -1.04 13.83
C VAL A 243 11.70 -1.19 13.41
N VAL A 244 11.90 -1.66 12.18
CA VAL A 244 13.24 -1.82 11.59
C VAL A 244 13.73 -0.47 11.09
N VAL A 245 14.92 -0.09 11.48
CA VAL A 245 15.69 1.04 10.94
C VAL A 245 16.41 0.56 9.68
N LYS A 246 15.80 0.75 8.50
CA LYS A 246 16.37 0.28 7.23
C LYS A 246 17.54 1.11 6.75
N LYS A 247 17.45 2.43 6.93
CA LYS A 247 18.46 3.38 6.50
C LYS A 247 18.50 4.56 7.45
N ILE A 248 19.69 5.05 7.76
CA ILE A 248 19.89 6.25 8.57
C ILE A 248 20.39 7.37 7.68
N ASN A 249 19.62 8.44 7.57
CA ASN A 249 19.93 9.67 6.87
C ASN A 249 20.29 10.78 7.88
N ASP A 250 20.33 12.05 7.43
CA ASP A 250 20.52 13.18 8.34
C ASP A 250 19.30 13.36 9.26
N GLY A 251 19.52 13.32 10.58
CA GLY A 251 18.49 13.43 11.59
C GLY A 251 18.94 13.03 12.99
N LEU A 252 17.99 12.88 13.91
CA LEU A 252 18.28 12.59 15.31
C LEU A 252 18.95 11.23 15.53
N LEU A 253 18.56 10.19 14.77
CA LEU A 253 19.15 8.85 14.91
C LEU A 253 20.62 8.83 14.48
N LYS A 254 21.03 9.66 13.53
CA LYS A 254 22.44 9.77 13.12
C LYS A 254 23.35 10.25 14.26
N ARG A 255 22.80 10.99 15.23
CA ARG A 255 23.54 11.46 16.42
C ARG A 255 23.72 10.36 17.47
N THR A 256 22.97 9.27 17.33
CA THR A 256 23.14 8.06 18.15
C THR A 256 24.20 7.14 17.53
N ARG A 257 24.57 6.08 18.22
CA ARG A 257 25.43 5.03 17.65
C ARG A 257 24.63 3.88 17.04
N MET A 258 23.32 4.09 16.83
CA MET A 258 22.42 3.11 16.22
C MET A 258 22.86 2.84 14.78
N GLN A 259 22.80 1.59 14.37
CA GLN A 259 23.13 1.15 13.01
C GLN A 259 21.90 0.69 12.27
N GLU A 260 21.97 0.67 10.95
CA GLU A 260 20.94 0.11 10.09
C GLU A 260 20.73 -1.38 10.41
N GLY A 261 19.49 -1.83 10.27
CA GLY A 261 19.07 -3.18 10.67
C GLY A 261 18.60 -3.30 12.13
N PHE A 262 18.78 -2.26 12.96
CA PHE A 262 18.24 -2.25 14.33
C PHE A 262 16.72 -2.35 14.33
N ILE A 263 16.15 -3.16 15.23
CA ILE A 263 14.72 -3.28 15.43
C ILE A 263 14.36 -2.60 16.76
N ILE A 264 13.67 -1.48 16.68
CA ILE A 264 13.14 -0.79 17.86
C ILE A 264 11.97 -1.60 18.41
N THR A 265 12.04 -1.99 19.68
CA THR A 265 11.02 -2.79 20.37
C THR A 265 10.38 -2.07 21.54
N SER A 266 11.03 -1.04 22.11
CA SER A 266 10.43 -0.18 23.14
C SER A 266 10.96 1.24 23.13
N VAL A 267 10.16 2.17 23.69
CA VAL A 267 10.53 3.56 23.99
C VAL A 267 10.08 3.85 25.40
N GLU A 268 11.00 4.25 26.29
CA GLU A 268 10.74 4.49 27.72
C GLU A 268 9.99 3.31 28.41
N GLY A 269 10.24 2.08 27.96
CA GLY A 269 9.57 0.87 28.45
C GLY A 269 8.19 0.59 27.83
N GLU A 270 7.64 1.50 27.03
CA GLU A 270 6.42 1.24 26.25
C GLU A 270 6.75 0.34 25.06
N GLU A 271 6.01 -0.76 24.89
CA GLU A 271 6.22 -1.72 23.81
C GLU A 271 5.87 -1.11 22.45
N ILE A 272 6.77 -1.25 21.48
CA ILE A 272 6.63 -0.76 20.11
C ILE A 272 6.50 -1.96 19.16
N LYS A 273 5.33 -2.10 18.53
CA LYS A 273 5.06 -3.15 17.53
C LYS A 273 5.04 -2.61 16.11
N THR A 274 4.73 -1.34 15.94
CA THR A 274 4.54 -0.69 14.63
C THR A 274 5.17 0.69 14.59
N VAL A 275 5.37 1.23 13.37
CA VAL A 275 5.77 2.63 13.16
C VAL A 275 4.77 3.61 13.78
N ALA A 276 3.49 3.26 13.83
CA ALA A 276 2.46 4.08 14.47
C ALA A 276 2.63 4.13 15.99
N ASP A 277 3.02 3.01 16.63
CA ASP A 277 3.32 2.99 18.06
C ASP A 277 4.54 3.85 18.36
N LEU A 278 5.59 3.75 17.54
CA LEU A 278 6.78 4.58 17.66
C LEU A 278 6.45 6.07 17.56
N ASP A 279 5.66 6.48 16.56
CA ASP A 279 5.25 7.89 16.38
C ASP A 279 4.46 8.41 17.60
N ARG A 280 3.56 7.59 18.14
CA ARG A 280 2.80 7.90 19.36
C ARG A 280 3.72 8.06 20.57
N ALA A 281 4.61 7.10 20.81
CA ALA A 281 5.53 7.13 21.93
C ALA A 281 6.50 8.33 21.88
N LEU A 282 7.02 8.66 20.67
CA LEU A 282 7.83 9.86 20.46
C LEU A 282 7.04 11.14 20.74
N SER A 283 5.77 11.19 20.28
CA SER A 283 4.89 12.36 20.47
C SER A 283 4.57 12.62 21.93
N GLN A 284 4.35 11.56 22.72
CA GLN A 284 4.09 11.64 24.16
C GLN A 284 5.31 12.11 24.95
N ASN A 285 6.51 11.91 24.42
CA ASN A 285 7.79 12.24 25.05
C ASN A 285 8.49 13.43 24.39
N LYS A 286 7.79 14.22 23.58
CA LYS A 286 8.30 15.46 22.99
C LYS A 286 8.87 16.40 24.04
N GLY A 287 9.99 17.06 23.73
CA GLY A 287 10.66 17.99 24.64
C GLY A 287 11.50 17.31 25.73
N ARG A 288 11.74 16.00 25.66
CA ARG A 288 12.49 15.22 26.67
C ARG A 288 13.63 14.42 26.06
N LYS A 289 14.58 14.01 26.90
CA LYS A 289 15.51 12.95 26.57
C LYS A 289 14.85 11.62 26.87
N ILE A 290 14.89 10.72 25.91
CA ILE A 290 14.26 9.41 25.99
C ILE A 290 15.24 8.29 25.70
N LYS A 291 14.88 7.08 26.10
CA LYS A 291 15.60 5.85 25.82
C LYS A 291 14.81 5.03 24.80
N ILE A 292 15.44 4.72 23.68
CA ILE A 292 14.94 3.74 22.70
C ILE A 292 15.67 2.43 22.95
N GLU A 293 14.94 1.32 23.01
CA GLU A 293 15.54 -0.01 23.19
C GLU A 293 15.09 -0.95 22.07
N GLY A 294 15.93 -1.92 21.76
CA GLY A 294 15.66 -2.89 20.71
C GLY A 294 16.79 -3.87 20.52
N ILE A 295 16.74 -4.59 19.44
CA ILE A 295 17.65 -5.69 19.14
C ILE A 295 18.25 -5.55 17.73
N TYR A 296 19.39 -6.19 17.52
CA TYR A 296 19.88 -6.53 16.19
C TYR A 296 19.52 -8.00 15.89
N PRO A 297 18.93 -8.31 14.72
CA PRO A 297 18.61 -9.69 14.36
C PRO A 297 19.81 -10.63 14.50
N GLY A 298 19.61 -11.76 15.19
CA GLY A 298 20.67 -12.73 15.45
C GLY A 298 21.54 -12.46 16.69
N TYR A 299 21.24 -11.42 17.46
CA TYR A 299 21.89 -11.13 18.74
C TYR A 299 20.87 -11.24 19.88
N GLU A 300 21.27 -11.85 21.00
CA GLU A 300 20.38 -12.07 22.16
C GLU A 300 20.20 -10.83 23.06
N ASN A 301 21.04 -9.81 22.91
CA ASN A 301 21.04 -8.64 23.78
C ASN A 301 20.09 -7.56 23.30
N THR A 302 19.44 -6.88 24.26
CA THR A 302 18.74 -5.63 24.03
C THR A 302 19.71 -4.46 24.17
N TYR A 303 19.70 -3.53 23.21
CA TYR A 303 20.59 -2.36 23.17
C TYR A 303 19.79 -1.08 23.43
N PRO A 304 20.18 -0.28 24.45
CA PRO A 304 19.57 1.02 24.71
C PRO A 304 20.29 2.12 23.93
N TYR A 305 19.51 3.05 23.35
CA TYR A 305 20.01 4.25 22.69
C TYR A 305 19.31 5.48 23.26
N PRO A 306 20.08 6.43 23.86
CA PRO A 306 19.52 7.71 24.27
C PRO A 306 19.19 8.56 23.03
N LEU A 307 18.01 9.18 23.04
CA LEU A 307 17.56 10.11 22.01
C LEU A 307 17.11 11.40 22.66
N ASP A 308 17.63 12.54 22.19
CA ASP A 308 17.28 13.86 22.69
C ASP A 308 16.20 14.47 21.81
N LEU A 309 15.01 14.67 22.38
CA LEU A 309 13.87 15.34 21.73
C LEU A 309 13.65 16.75 22.28
N SER A 310 14.58 17.31 23.08
CA SER A 310 14.43 18.62 23.74
C SER A 310 14.30 19.77 22.75
N ASP A 311 14.99 19.68 21.60
CA ASP A 311 14.99 20.72 20.56
C ASP A 311 13.92 20.47 19.47
N VAL A 312 12.99 19.56 19.71
CA VAL A 312 11.97 19.20 18.76
C VAL A 312 10.67 19.92 19.09
N GLU A 313 10.40 21.04 18.42
CA GLU A 313 9.13 21.77 18.48
C GLU A 313 7.97 21.03 17.81
#